data_31ab981b706a8d980d6beb8c1bcbbf26
#
_entry.id   31ab981b706a8d980d6beb8c1bcbbf26
#
_cell.length_a   1.000
_cell.length_b   1.000
_cell.length_c   1.000
_cell.angle_alpha   90.00
_cell.angle_beta   90.00
_cell.angle_gamma   90.00
#
_symmetry.space_group_name_H-M   'P 1'
#
loop_
_entity.id
_entity.type
_entity.pdbx_description
1 polymer ?
#
loop_
_entity_poly.entity_id
_entity_poly.type
_entity_poly.pdbx_seq_one_letter_code
_entity_poly.pdbx_strand_id
1 'polypeptide(L)'
;MQRLILNGIIASNMHEDNKSQAYSIYPKGVTGMKFVIVGKNIDLTEGLKSAVEDKIGKLERYFTPDTEVHVTLSVEKDRQKIEVTIPVKGSIIRSEQVSNDMYVSIDLVEEIIERQLKKYKNKIADGKYGSGSLKEEFMEKEYEEDDEIKIVRSKRFDIKPMYPEDACVQMELLGHNFYVFINAETDQVNVVYKRKGDTYGLIEPEV
;
A
#
# COMPACT_ATOMS: atom_id res chain seq x y z
N MET A 1 -1.98 -9.50 33.86
CA MET A 1 -2.24 -8.72 32.63
C MET A 1 -3.16 -7.56 32.98
N GLN A 2 -2.60 -6.39 33.28
CA GLN A 2 -3.39 -5.18 33.53
C GLN A 2 -3.35 -4.34 32.25
N ARG A 3 -4.52 -4.13 31.64
CA ARG A 3 -4.74 -3.16 30.57
C ARG A 3 -4.80 -1.76 31.18
N LEU A 4 -3.79 -0.96 30.93
CA LEU A 4 -3.84 0.47 31.22
C LEU A 4 -4.46 1.19 30.02
N ILE A 5 -5.68 1.68 30.20
CA ILE A 5 -6.33 2.59 29.28
C ILE A 5 -5.99 4.00 29.74
N LEU A 6 -5.10 4.67 29.04
CA LEU A 6 -4.82 6.09 29.20
C LEU A 6 -5.10 6.78 27.87
N ASN A 7 -6.16 7.58 27.84
CA ASN A 7 -6.48 8.56 26.76
C ASN A 7 -6.59 8.03 25.32
N GLY A 8 -7.27 6.89 25.12
CA GLY A 8 -7.56 6.41 23.74
C GLY A 8 -6.36 5.78 23.01
N ILE A 9 -5.24 5.52 23.70
CA ILE A 9 -4.05 4.89 23.13
C ILE A 9 -3.96 3.46 23.64
N ILE A 10 -4.06 2.48 22.74
CA ILE A 10 -3.78 1.08 23.05
C ILE A 10 -2.35 0.79 22.59
N ALA A 11 -1.40 0.72 23.51
CA ALA A 11 -0.07 0.21 23.24
C ALA A 11 -0.06 -1.31 23.41
N SER A 12 0.19 -2.06 22.35
CA SER A 12 0.46 -3.50 22.44
C SER A 12 1.94 -3.75 22.26
N ASN A 13 2.62 -4.13 23.35
CA ASN A 13 4.00 -4.61 23.31
C ASN A 13 4.03 -6.00 22.67
N MET A 14 4.70 -6.15 21.56
CA MET A 14 5.04 -7.45 20.96
C MET A 14 6.58 -7.60 20.89
N HIS A 15 7.06 -8.63 21.57
CA HIS A 15 8.35 -9.34 21.52
C HIS A 15 9.67 -8.56 21.33
N GLU A 16 10.61 -8.88 22.21
CA GLU A 16 11.92 -8.24 22.46
C GLU A 16 12.99 -8.37 21.36
N ASP A 17 12.75 -9.04 20.24
CA ASP A 17 13.77 -9.29 19.20
C ASP A 17 13.64 -8.46 17.91
N ASN A 18 12.66 -7.56 17.83
CA ASN A 18 12.56 -6.62 16.71
C ASN A 18 12.08 -5.27 17.25
N LYS A 19 12.89 -4.21 17.14
CA LYS A 19 12.56 -2.84 17.57
C LYS A 19 11.37 -2.25 16.77
N SER A 20 10.23 -2.90 16.84
CA SER A 20 8.98 -2.45 16.22
C SER A 20 8.07 -1.89 17.31
N GLN A 21 7.74 -0.61 17.22
CA GLN A 21 6.74 0.04 18.07
C GLN A 21 5.47 0.22 17.27
N ALA A 22 4.34 -0.29 17.77
CA ALA A 22 3.03 -0.12 17.15
C ALA A 22 2.15 0.79 18.02
N TYR A 23 1.55 1.80 17.40
CA TYR A 23 0.61 2.71 18.04
C TYR A 23 -0.68 2.76 17.21
N SER A 24 -1.81 2.64 17.89
CA SER A 24 -3.12 2.90 17.28
C SER A 24 -3.61 4.25 17.77
N ILE A 25 -3.90 5.15 16.85
CA ILE A 25 -4.46 6.48 17.14
C ILE A 25 -5.88 6.49 16.64
N TYR A 26 -6.81 6.74 17.55
CA TYR A 26 -8.20 7.02 17.23
C TYR A 26 -8.41 8.53 17.25
N PRO A 27 -9.03 9.13 16.23
CA PRO A 27 -9.29 10.57 16.22
C PRO A 27 -10.09 10.97 17.43
N LYS A 28 -9.76 12.13 18.02
CA LYS A 28 -10.54 12.74 19.10
C LYS A 28 -11.86 13.25 18.52
N GLY A 29 -12.86 12.39 18.44
CA GLY A 29 -14.19 12.73 17.93
C GLY A 29 -14.83 11.54 17.21
N VAL A 30 -16.13 11.63 16.96
CA VAL A 30 -16.95 10.50 16.46
C VAL A 30 -16.76 10.27 14.94
N THR A 31 -15.95 11.08 14.25
CA THR A 31 -15.77 11.03 12.78
C THR A 31 -14.33 11.28 12.42
N GLY A 32 -13.70 10.33 11.73
CA GLY A 32 -12.33 10.46 11.22
C GLY A 32 -11.71 9.12 10.83
N MET A 33 -10.62 9.16 10.05
CA MET A 33 -9.82 7.96 9.75
C MET A 33 -9.09 7.47 11.00
N LYS A 34 -8.95 6.15 11.13
CA LYS A 34 -8.20 5.50 12.20
C LYS A 34 -6.79 5.19 11.71
N PHE A 35 -5.78 5.61 12.47
CA PHE A 35 -4.40 5.36 12.12
C PHE A 35 -3.80 4.24 12.97
N VAL A 36 -3.15 3.29 12.30
CA VAL A 36 -2.26 2.30 12.91
C VAL A 36 -0.85 2.61 12.42
N ILE A 37 -0.03 3.21 13.30
CA ILE A 37 1.33 3.64 12.95
C ILE A 37 2.33 2.66 13.57
N VAL A 38 3.22 2.11 12.75
CA VAL A 38 4.28 1.18 13.17
C VAL A 38 5.64 1.78 12.83
N GLY A 39 6.53 1.82 13.80
CA GLY A 39 7.95 2.19 13.61
C GLY A 39 8.82 0.94 13.54
N LYS A 40 9.68 0.83 12.52
CA LYS A 40 10.72 -0.20 12.37
C LYS A 40 12.08 0.47 12.34
N ASN A 41 12.92 0.19 13.33
CA ASN A 41 14.24 0.82 13.53
C ASN A 41 14.17 2.35 13.66
N ILE A 42 13.06 2.88 14.16
CA ILE A 42 12.85 4.30 14.45
C ILE A 42 11.92 4.43 15.65
N ASP A 43 12.22 5.38 16.52
CA ASP A 43 11.34 5.74 17.63
C ASP A 43 10.21 6.62 17.12
N LEU A 44 8.96 6.23 17.40
CA LEU A 44 7.78 7.00 17.02
C LEU A 44 7.59 8.18 17.97
N THR A 45 8.21 9.31 17.65
CA THR A 45 8.03 10.55 18.39
C THR A 45 6.65 11.16 18.17
N GLU A 46 6.18 11.99 19.11
CA GLU A 46 4.91 12.72 18.94
C GLU A 46 4.92 13.61 17.70
N GLY A 47 6.08 14.18 17.33
CA GLY A 47 6.23 14.97 16.12
C GLY A 47 5.98 14.16 14.83
N LEU A 48 6.49 12.91 14.76
CA LEU A 48 6.27 12.03 13.62
C LEU A 48 4.81 11.58 13.52
N LYS A 49 4.19 11.24 14.66
CA LYS A 49 2.76 10.88 14.72
C LYS A 49 1.90 12.03 14.23
N SER A 50 2.12 13.24 14.77
CA SER A 50 1.39 14.44 14.36
C SER A 50 1.59 14.76 12.88
N ALA A 51 2.81 14.62 12.35
CA ALA A 51 3.07 14.83 10.93
C ALA A 51 2.31 13.84 10.04
N VAL A 52 2.23 12.56 10.43
CA VAL A 52 1.43 11.56 9.71
C VAL A 52 -0.06 11.92 9.75
N GLU A 53 -0.60 12.25 10.94
CA GLU A 53 -2.00 12.64 11.10
C GLU A 53 -2.34 13.89 10.30
N ASP A 54 -1.51 14.93 10.37
CA ASP A 54 -1.74 16.21 9.70
C ASP A 54 -1.69 16.10 8.17
N LYS A 55 -0.81 15.24 7.64
CA LYS A 55 -0.62 15.10 6.19
C LYS A 55 -1.55 14.04 5.60
N ILE A 56 -1.52 12.83 6.11
CA ILE A 56 -2.37 11.74 5.61
C ILE A 56 -3.84 11.97 5.99
N GLY A 57 -4.10 12.64 7.13
CA GLY A 57 -5.45 13.04 7.56
C GLY A 57 -6.20 13.93 6.55
N LYS A 58 -5.49 14.70 5.72
CA LYS A 58 -6.13 15.47 4.63
C LYS A 58 -6.87 14.59 3.62
N LEU A 59 -6.46 13.34 3.48
CA LEU A 59 -7.11 12.37 2.61
C LEU A 59 -8.48 11.92 3.14
N GLU A 60 -8.84 12.24 4.40
CA GLU A 60 -10.16 11.93 4.99
C GLU A 60 -11.34 12.42 4.13
N ARG A 61 -11.14 13.52 3.39
CA ARG A 61 -12.15 14.03 2.46
C ARG A 61 -12.57 13.04 1.37
N TYR A 62 -11.73 12.03 1.07
CA TYR A 62 -11.99 11.02 0.05
C TYR A 62 -12.63 9.74 0.61
N PHE A 63 -12.54 9.51 1.93
CA PHE A 63 -12.92 8.26 2.57
C PHE A 63 -14.13 8.41 3.49
N THR A 64 -14.82 7.30 3.73
CA THR A 64 -15.87 7.24 4.75
C THR A 64 -15.25 7.29 6.15
N PRO A 65 -15.98 7.79 7.16
CA PRO A 65 -15.57 7.69 8.55
C PRO A 65 -15.23 6.23 8.92
N ASP A 66 -14.34 6.06 9.89
CA ASP A 66 -13.83 4.75 10.34
C ASP A 66 -12.90 4.00 9.35
N THR A 67 -12.54 4.58 8.22
CA THR A 67 -11.53 3.99 7.35
C THR A 67 -10.20 3.85 8.10
N GLU A 68 -9.66 2.63 8.14
CA GLU A 68 -8.40 2.33 8.82
C GLU A 68 -7.21 2.55 7.88
N VAL A 69 -6.19 3.27 8.37
CA VAL A 69 -4.97 3.59 7.61
C VAL A 69 -3.79 2.96 8.33
N HIS A 70 -3.09 2.07 7.66
CA HIS A 70 -1.86 1.46 8.17
C HIS A 70 -0.66 2.23 7.65
N VAL A 71 0.16 2.74 8.56
CA VAL A 71 1.38 3.50 8.25
C VAL A 71 2.57 2.78 8.87
N THR A 72 3.58 2.44 8.07
CA THR A 72 4.85 1.92 8.56
C THR A 72 5.95 2.92 8.25
N LEU A 73 6.62 3.41 9.31
CA LEU A 73 7.83 4.23 9.21
C LEU A 73 9.04 3.34 9.46
N SER A 74 10.05 3.39 8.61
CA SER A 74 11.27 2.59 8.79
C SER A 74 12.52 3.36 8.40
N VAL A 75 13.63 3.08 9.11
CA VAL A 75 14.94 3.64 8.80
C VAL A 75 15.92 2.52 8.54
N GLU A 76 16.57 2.57 7.38
CA GLU A 76 17.64 1.68 6.96
C GLU A 76 18.83 2.51 6.49
N LYS A 77 19.85 2.64 7.34
CA LYS A 77 20.98 3.55 7.13
C LYS A 77 20.49 5.00 6.90
N ASP A 78 20.80 5.59 5.75
CA ASP A 78 20.38 6.94 5.38
C ASP A 78 19.02 7.01 4.68
N ARG A 79 18.32 5.87 4.57
CA ARG A 79 17.02 5.78 3.89
C ARG A 79 15.90 5.78 4.90
N GLN A 80 15.09 6.82 4.86
CA GLN A 80 13.90 6.97 5.67
C GLN A 80 12.66 6.69 4.82
N LYS A 81 11.99 5.60 5.13
CA LYS A 81 10.90 5.05 4.32
C LYS A 81 9.58 5.14 5.07
N ILE A 82 8.56 5.61 4.37
CA ILE A 82 7.16 5.48 4.76
C ILE A 82 6.42 4.56 3.81
N GLU A 83 5.60 3.69 4.34
CA GLU A 83 4.65 2.87 3.62
C GLU A 83 3.25 3.16 4.19
N VAL A 84 2.31 3.49 3.32
CA VAL A 84 0.90 3.72 3.68
C VAL A 84 0.03 2.73 2.94
N THR A 85 -0.83 2.04 3.67
CA THR A 85 -1.80 1.08 3.13
C THR A 85 -3.19 1.44 3.64
N ILE A 86 -4.12 1.66 2.73
CA ILE A 86 -5.52 2.00 3.01
C ILE A 86 -6.40 0.93 2.35
N PRO A 87 -6.95 -0.02 3.12
CA PRO A 87 -7.89 -0.99 2.59
C PRO A 87 -9.20 -0.29 2.25
N VAL A 88 -9.68 -0.51 1.03
CA VAL A 88 -10.99 -0.06 0.55
C VAL A 88 -11.77 -1.27 0.05
N LYS A 89 -13.11 -1.18 0.01
CA LYS A 89 -13.93 -2.32 -0.38
C LYS A 89 -13.55 -2.85 -1.77
N GLY A 90 -13.03 -4.09 -1.81
CA GLY A 90 -12.64 -4.76 -3.04
C GLY A 90 -11.28 -4.33 -3.62
N SER A 91 -10.49 -3.50 -2.90
CA SER A 91 -9.17 -3.06 -3.35
C SER A 91 -8.29 -2.59 -2.18
N ILE A 92 -7.04 -2.31 -2.48
CA ILE A 92 -6.08 -1.73 -1.53
C ILE A 92 -5.36 -0.58 -2.22
N ILE A 93 -5.32 0.57 -1.56
CA ILE A 93 -4.46 1.69 -1.95
C ILE A 93 -3.17 1.55 -1.15
N ARG A 94 -2.05 1.47 -1.84
CA ARG A 94 -0.73 1.36 -1.22
C ARG A 94 0.27 2.27 -1.91
N SER A 95 1.07 2.97 -1.11
CA SER A 95 2.19 3.78 -1.59
C SER A 95 3.37 3.67 -0.64
N GLU A 96 4.57 3.64 -1.21
CA GLU A 96 5.84 3.64 -0.50
C GLU A 96 6.70 4.79 -1.02
N GLN A 97 7.28 5.58 -0.09
CA GLN A 97 8.21 6.63 -0.42
C GLN A 97 9.46 6.57 0.45
N VAL A 98 10.59 6.93 -0.14
CA VAL A 98 11.90 6.88 0.50
C VAL A 98 12.63 8.19 0.22
N SER A 99 13.15 8.81 1.27
CA SER A 99 14.05 9.96 1.18
C SER A 99 15.15 9.88 2.25
N ASN A 100 15.93 10.92 2.40
CA ASN A 100 16.88 11.09 3.50
C ASN A 100 16.27 11.78 4.74
N ASP A 101 14.98 12.16 4.68
CA ASP A 101 14.23 12.79 5.75
C ASP A 101 12.81 12.22 5.81
N MET A 102 12.37 11.79 7.01
CA MET A 102 11.06 11.16 7.18
C MET A 102 9.89 12.12 6.89
N TYR A 103 10.05 13.39 7.24
CA TYR A 103 8.99 14.39 6.98
C TYR A 103 8.81 14.61 5.48
N VAL A 104 9.91 14.63 4.72
CA VAL A 104 9.86 14.68 3.25
C VAL A 104 9.19 13.42 2.68
N SER A 105 9.50 12.24 3.22
CA SER A 105 8.85 10.99 2.79
C SER A 105 7.33 11.00 3.08
N ILE A 106 6.92 11.59 4.21
CA ILE A 106 5.49 11.77 4.57
C ILE A 106 4.78 12.70 3.57
N ASP A 107 5.40 13.81 3.19
CA ASP A 107 4.83 14.74 2.21
C ASP A 107 4.68 14.07 0.84
N LEU A 108 5.71 13.38 0.36
CA LEU A 108 5.69 12.70 -0.93
C LEU A 108 4.63 11.59 -1.01
N VAL A 109 4.43 10.84 0.05
CA VAL A 109 3.45 9.74 0.05
C VAL A 109 2.02 10.27 0.00
N GLU A 110 1.72 11.39 0.67
CA GLU A 110 0.41 12.05 0.62
C GLU A 110 0.06 12.46 -0.81
N GLU A 111 0.96 13.18 -1.50
CA GLU A 111 0.77 13.61 -2.89
C GLU A 111 0.52 12.44 -3.85
N ILE A 112 1.27 11.34 -3.67
CA ILE A 112 1.13 10.17 -4.55
C ILE A 112 -0.20 9.45 -4.32
N ILE A 113 -0.62 9.28 -3.06
CA ILE A 113 -1.91 8.66 -2.75
C ILE A 113 -3.05 9.54 -3.30
N GLU A 114 -2.98 10.85 -3.12
CA GLU A 114 -4.00 11.75 -3.66
C GLU A 114 -4.09 11.64 -5.20
N ARG A 115 -2.95 11.58 -5.90
CA ARG A 115 -2.90 11.36 -7.35
C ARG A 115 -3.49 10.02 -7.74
N GLN A 116 -3.19 8.94 -6.99
CA GLN A 116 -3.77 7.63 -7.21
C GLN A 116 -5.31 7.67 -7.05
N LEU A 117 -5.82 8.32 -6.00
CA LEU A 117 -7.25 8.48 -5.75
C LEU A 117 -7.94 9.20 -6.90
N LYS A 118 -7.37 10.32 -7.38
CA LYS A 118 -7.89 11.06 -8.53
C LYS A 118 -7.93 10.20 -9.79
N LYS A 119 -6.87 9.43 -10.07
CA LYS A 119 -6.78 8.55 -11.24
C LYS A 119 -7.79 7.39 -11.21
N TYR A 120 -8.09 6.85 -10.04
CA TYR A 120 -9.03 5.73 -9.89
C TYR A 120 -10.49 6.15 -9.71
N LYS A 121 -10.77 7.45 -9.57
CA LYS A 121 -12.10 8.00 -9.43
C LYS A 121 -13.06 7.49 -10.52
N ASN A 122 -12.67 7.60 -11.78
CA ASN A 122 -13.50 7.19 -12.92
C ASN A 122 -13.84 5.69 -12.90
N LYS A 123 -12.92 4.84 -12.41
CA LYS A 123 -13.16 3.39 -12.28
C LYS A 123 -14.17 3.04 -11.18
N ILE A 124 -14.20 3.83 -10.11
CA ILE A 124 -15.10 3.61 -8.97
C ILE A 124 -16.50 4.09 -9.34
N ALA A 125 -16.62 5.21 -10.06
CA ALA A 125 -17.88 5.75 -10.55
C ALA A 125 -18.60 4.79 -11.53
N ASP A 126 -17.86 3.99 -12.31
CA ASP A 126 -18.42 2.98 -13.23
C ASP A 126 -19.04 1.76 -12.50
N GLY A 127 -19.12 1.75 -11.19
CA GLY A 127 -19.79 0.72 -10.39
C GLY A 127 -19.13 -0.67 -10.39
N LYS A 128 -17.96 -0.82 -11.03
CA LYS A 128 -17.20 -2.09 -11.12
C LYS A 128 -16.44 -2.42 -9.85
N TYR A 129 -16.20 -1.43 -9.00
CA TYR A 129 -15.54 -1.60 -7.71
C TYR A 129 -16.41 -0.97 -6.62
N GLY A 130 -16.75 -1.74 -5.60
CA GLY A 130 -17.64 -1.28 -4.54
C GLY A 130 -17.10 -0.04 -3.81
N SER A 131 -17.91 1.01 -3.75
CA SER A 131 -17.61 2.32 -3.15
C SER A 131 -17.63 2.35 -1.62
N GLY A 132 -17.68 1.20 -0.95
CA GLY A 132 -18.01 1.09 0.48
C GLY A 132 -17.13 1.86 1.46
N SER A 133 -15.92 2.28 1.08
CA SER A 133 -15.01 3.08 1.91
C SER A 133 -14.72 4.47 1.34
N LEU A 134 -15.25 4.81 0.17
CA LEU A 134 -15.05 6.11 -0.46
C LEU A 134 -16.34 6.92 -0.41
N LYS A 135 -16.21 8.25 -0.22
CA LYS A 135 -17.36 9.15 -0.19
C LYS A 135 -18.00 9.26 -1.56
N GLU A 136 -19.33 9.17 -1.63
CA GLU A 136 -20.10 9.37 -2.87
C GLU A 136 -19.82 10.73 -3.50
N GLU A 137 -19.68 11.78 -2.68
CA GLU A 137 -19.36 13.14 -3.12
C GLU A 137 -18.01 13.23 -3.90
N PHE A 138 -17.04 12.35 -3.56
CA PHE A 138 -15.81 12.24 -4.31
C PHE A 138 -16.05 11.67 -5.71
N MET A 139 -17.06 10.84 -5.88
CA MET A 139 -17.40 10.19 -7.14
C MET A 139 -18.15 11.10 -8.10
N GLU A 140 -18.89 12.12 -7.59
CA GLU A 140 -19.74 13.00 -8.40
C GLU A 140 -19.01 14.23 -9.00
N LYS A 141 -17.84 14.61 -8.47
CA LYS A 141 -17.11 15.77 -9.00
C LYS A 141 -16.39 15.43 -10.31
N GLU A 142 -16.79 16.09 -11.39
CA GLU A 142 -16.06 16.11 -12.66
C GLU A 142 -14.68 16.76 -12.47
N TYR A 143 -13.63 16.01 -12.81
CA TYR A 143 -12.30 16.55 -13.05
C TYR A 143 -11.93 16.22 -14.48
N GLU A 144 -11.73 17.26 -15.27
CA GLU A 144 -11.15 17.21 -16.60
C GLU A 144 -9.64 16.92 -16.47
N GLU A 145 -9.24 15.65 -16.35
CA GLU A 145 -7.90 15.23 -16.71
C GLU A 145 -7.99 13.79 -17.26
N ASP A 146 -7.64 13.66 -18.52
CA ASP A 146 -7.68 12.50 -19.39
C ASP A 146 -6.63 11.44 -19.03
N ASP A 147 -6.61 10.97 -17.77
CA ASP A 147 -5.78 9.84 -17.34
C ASP A 147 -6.60 8.53 -17.32
N GLU A 148 -7.33 8.29 -18.39
CA GLU A 148 -8.11 7.06 -18.57
C GLU A 148 -7.16 5.85 -18.67
N ILE A 149 -7.35 4.86 -17.80
CA ILE A 149 -6.58 3.60 -17.88
C ILE A 149 -7.13 2.76 -19.03
N LYS A 150 -6.42 2.76 -20.15
CA LYS A 150 -6.79 1.99 -21.33
C LYS A 150 -5.96 0.72 -21.45
N ILE A 151 -6.62 -0.42 -21.67
CA ILE A 151 -5.95 -1.64 -22.11
C ILE A 151 -5.74 -1.53 -23.62
N VAL A 152 -4.57 -1.04 -24.02
CA VAL A 152 -4.25 -0.80 -25.45
C VAL A 152 -3.79 -2.07 -26.18
N ARG A 153 -3.48 -3.14 -25.45
CA ARG A 153 -3.01 -4.40 -26.04
C ARG A 153 -3.40 -5.58 -25.17
N SER A 154 -3.97 -6.61 -25.80
CA SER A 154 -4.17 -7.93 -25.23
C SER A 154 -3.27 -8.94 -25.95
N LYS A 155 -2.58 -9.81 -25.20
CA LYS A 155 -1.80 -10.92 -25.74
C LYS A 155 -2.36 -12.22 -25.19
N ARG A 156 -2.44 -13.23 -26.05
CA ARG A 156 -2.73 -14.62 -25.67
C ARG A 156 -1.50 -15.44 -26.04
N PHE A 157 -1.05 -16.30 -25.16
CA PHE A 157 0.08 -17.18 -25.39
C PHE A 157 -0.13 -18.48 -24.61
N ASP A 158 0.46 -19.55 -25.12
CA ASP A 158 0.43 -20.84 -24.47
C ASP A 158 1.45 -20.85 -23.32
N ILE A 159 0.98 -21.24 -22.15
CA ILE A 159 1.81 -21.35 -20.96
C ILE A 159 2.34 -22.79 -20.91
N LYS A 160 3.67 -22.95 -20.80
CA LYS A 160 4.33 -24.25 -20.67
C LYS A 160 4.76 -24.47 -19.22
N PRO A 161 4.69 -25.73 -18.71
CA PRO A 161 5.26 -26.08 -17.43
C PRO A 161 6.78 -25.88 -17.44
N MET A 162 7.30 -25.21 -16.39
CA MET A 162 8.74 -25.03 -16.18
C MET A 162 9.02 -24.74 -14.70
N TYR A 163 10.28 -24.82 -14.30
CA TYR A 163 10.70 -24.44 -12.96
C TYR A 163 10.83 -22.90 -12.82
N PRO A 164 10.71 -22.33 -11.62
CA PRO A 164 10.82 -20.90 -11.39
C PRO A 164 12.12 -20.27 -11.91
N GLU A 165 13.24 -20.99 -11.81
CA GLU A 165 14.55 -20.54 -12.31
C GLU A 165 14.55 -20.40 -13.83
N ASP A 166 13.97 -21.39 -14.53
CA ASP A 166 13.83 -21.35 -16.00
C ASP A 166 12.92 -20.20 -16.44
N ALA A 167 11.86 -19.94 -15.68
CA ALA A 167 10.96 -18.83 -15.94
C ALA A 167 11.67 -17.47 -15.76
N CYS A 168 12.58 -17.33 -14.79
CA CYS A 168 13.45 -16.16 -14.65
C CYS A 168 14.36 -15.96 -15.87
N VAL A 169 14.96 -17.04 -16.37
CA VAL A 169 15.81 -17.01 -17.57
C VAL A 169 14.98 -16.60 -18.80
N GLN A 170 13.79 -17.19 -18.99
CA GLN A 170 12.89 -16.82 -20.08
C GLN A 170 12.46 -15.34 -20.00
N MET A 171 12.15 -14.85 -18.82
CA MET A 171 11.82 -13.46 -18.59
C MET A 171 12.94 -12.52 -19.05
N GLU A 172 14.19 -12.81 -18.67
CA GLU A 172 15.36 -12.01 -19.08
C GLU A 172 15.61 -12.07 -20.58
N LEU A 173 15.53 -13.25 -21.20
CA LEU A 173 15.71 -13.42 -22.64
C LEU A 173 14.66 -12.65 -23.46
N LEU A 174 13.47 -12.49 -22.94
CA LEU A 174 12.39 -11.71 -23.56
C LEU A 174 12.45 -10.21 -23.26
N GLY A 175 13.35 -9.78 -22.38
CA GLY A 175 13.45 -8.39 -21.91
C GLY A 175 12.22 -7.94 -21.12
N HIS A 176 11.53 -8.86 -20.43
CA HIS A 176 10.35 -8.56 -19.65
C HIS A 176 10.70 -8.33 -18.19
N ASN A 177 9.84 -7.63 -17.46
CA ASN A 177 9.96 -7.42 -16.01
C ASN A 177 9.15 -8.44 -15.20
N PHE A 178 8.33 -9.24 -15.84
CA PHE A 178 7.59 -10.35 -15.25
C PHE A 178 7.33 -11.43 -16.30
N TYR A 179 7.08 -12.66 -15.83
CA TYR A 179 6.74 -13.79 -16.68
C TYR A 179 5.74 -14.70 -15.97
N VAL A 180 4.69 -15.12 -16.70
CA VAL A 180 3.64 -16.02 -16.21
C VAL A 180 3.90 -17.41 -16.77
N PHE A 181 3.89 -18.44 -15.90
CA PHE A 181 4.18 -19.80 -16.28
C PHE A 181 3.37 -20.79 -15.44
N ILE A 182 3.34 -22.06 -15.83
CA ILE A 182 2.86 -23.16 -15.00
C ILE A 182 4.08 -23.71 -14.25
N ASN A 183 4.03 -23.73 -12.92
CA ASN A 183 5.08 -24.31 -12.11
C ASN A 183 5.04 -25.85 -12.27
N ALA A 184 6.14 -26.42 -12.73
CA ALA A 184 6.24 -27.87 -12.99
C ALA A 184 6.14 -28.74 -11.71
N GLU A 185 6.34 -28.17 -10.53
CA GLU A 185 6.20 -28.86 -9.25
C GLU A 185 4.77 -28.89 -8.73
N THR A 186 4.03 -27.78 -8.92
CA THR A 186 2.71 -27.59 -8.31
C THR A 186 1.57 -27.68 -9.31
N ASP A 187 1.87 -27.68 -10.60
CA ASP A 187 0.91 -27.60 -11.73
C ASP A 187 -0.02 -26.37 -11.66
N GLN A 188 0.43 -25.32 -10.96
CA GLN A 188 -0.30 -24.08 -10.77
C GLN A 188 0.31 -22.94 -11.56
N VAL A 189 -0.52 -21.95 -11.89
CA VAL A 189 -0.04 -20.71 -12.56
C VAL A 189 0.70 -19.86 -11.55
N ASN A 190 1.98 -19.60 -11.83
CA ASN A 190 2.84 -18.74 -11.02
C ASN A 190 3.37 -17.57 -11.84
N VAL A 191 3.89 -16.55 -11.16
CA VAL A 191 4.49 -15.36 -11.79
C VAL A 191 5.86 -15.09 -11.18
N VAL A 192 6.90 -15.04 -12.00
CA VAL A 192 8.19 -14.46 -11.60
C VAL A 192 8.26 -13.00 -12.03
N TYR A 193 8.92 -12.18 -11.23
CA TYR A 193 9.09 -10.76 -11.52
C TYR A 193 10.45 -10.24 -11.07
N LYS A 194 10.98 -9.25 -11.80
CA LYS A 194 12.26 -8.62 -11.49
C LYS A 194 12.12 -7.65 -10.32
N ARG A 195 13.05 -7.73 -9.37
CA ARG A 195 13.17 -6.81 -8.24
C ARG A 195 14.39 -5.90 -8.41
N LYS A 196 14.53 -4.87 -7.58
CA LYS A 196 15.73 -4.04 -7.53
C LYS A 196 16.94 -4.88 -7.10
N GLY A 197 18.11 -4.66 -7.72
CA GLY A 197 19.37 -5.33 -7.36
C GLY A 197 19.52 -6.74 -7.93
N ASP A 198 19.08 -6.96 -9.18
CA ASP A 198 19.22 -8.22 -9.93
C ASP A 198 18.73 -9.47 -9.17
N THR A 199 17.65 -9.28 -8.41
CA THR A 199 16.95 -10.33 -7.70
C THR A 199 15.55 -10.53 -8.28
N TYR A 200 14.96 -11.71 -8.04
CA TYR A 200 13.64 -12.07 -8.54
C TYR A 200 12.68 -12.34 -7.38
N GLY A 201 11.40 -12.19 -7.64
CA GLY A 201 10.34 -12.61 -6.75
C GLY A 201 9.43 -13.61 -7.45
N LEU A 202 8.89 -14.54 -6.68
CA LEU A 202 7.89 -15.51 -7.11
C LEU A 202 6.55 -15.14 -6.46
N ILE A 203 5.48 -15.14 -7.25
CA ILE A 203 4.09 -15.03 -6.79
C ILE A 203 3.41 -16.35 -7.09
N GLU A 204 2.88 -16.97 -6.05
CA GLU A 204 2.14 -18.23 -6.09
C GLU A 204 0.68 -17.92 -5.71
N PRO A 205 -0.22 -17.75 -6.70
CA PRO A 205 -1.63 -17.51 -6.41
C PRO A 205 -2.27 -18.77 -5.80
N GLU A 206 -2.93 -18.63 -4.66
CA GLU A 206 -3.79 -19.65 -4.07
C GLU A 206 -5.24 -19.41 -4.54
N VAL A 207 -5.95 -20.47 -4.95
CA VAL A 207 -7.35 -20.42 -5.42
C VAL A 207 -8.27 -21.12 -4.44
#